data_6580a666b991fb8758e9e7f56e0734ed
#
_entry.id   6580a666b991fb8758e9e7f56e0734ed
#
_cell.length_a   1.000
_cell.length_b   1.000
_cell.length_c   1.000
_cell.angle_alpha   90.00
_cell.angle_beta   90.00
_cell.angle_gamma   90.00
#
_symmetry.space_group_name_H-M   'P 1'
#
loop_
_entity.id
_entity.type
_entity.pdbx_description
1 polymer ?
#
loop_
_entity_poly.entity_id
_entity_poly.type
_entity_poly.pdbx_seq_one_letter_code
_entity_poly.pdbx_strand_id
1 'polypeptide(L)'
;VLLDRYAYSNRWRYLGPVEKGLLTGLALSAALAARAPLAAVVVFVFMAGLTVFGARIPLLSYLRLLLLPAGFLLAGVAGLALSFTGGDILLWTLPGTGLSVFSSHAGLYQALLVLARSIGAVAALYFLALTTPMTEIIGLLRRLRVPALLLELMVLAYRQIFIFLQIAREMRLAQASRLGYATTGNSFRSLGVLGANLYLRVHQRSQMLHRSLVSRGYEDDLRWLERDYPRSNRNLLLAIFGGGSLLLLALLMPV
;
A
#
# COMPACT_ATOMS: atom_id res chain seq x y z
N VAL A 1 -5.86 0.38 12.89
CA VAL A 1 -4.96 -0.20 11.88
C VAL A 1 -3.58 0.41 12.06
N LEU A 2 -2.49 -0.42 11.99
CA LEU A 2 -1.13 0.04 12.31
C LEU A 2 -0.65 1.17 11.39
N LEU A 3 -0.96 1.11 10.11
CA LEU A 3 -0.57 2.11 9.10
C LEU A 3 -1.14 3.50 9.45
N ASP A 4 -2.43 3.58 9.77
CA ASP A 4 -3.05 4.85 10.17
C ASP A 4 -2.41 5.46 11.41
N ARG A 5 -2.07 4.63 12.41
CA ARG A 5 -1.42 5.13 13.61
C ARG A 5 -0.13 5.89 13.28
N TYR A 6 0.71 5.33 12.38
CA TYR A 6 1.94 6.00 11.95
C TYR A 6 1.64 7.24 11.09
N ALA A 7 0.64 7.19 10.20
CA ALA A 7 0.27 8.35 9.39
C ALA A 7 -0.15 9.56 10.23
N TYR A 8 -0.79 9.33 11.38
CA TYR A 8 -1.20 10.40 12.30
C TYR A 8 -0.12 10.83 13.31
N SER A 9 0.88 9.98 13.61
CA SER A 9 1.88 10.23 14.65
C SER A 9 3.28 10.60 14.13
N ASN A 10 3.49 10.67 12.80
CA ASN A 10 4.80 10.96 12.20
C ASN A 10 5.16 12.44 12.27
N ARG A 11 6.48 12.72 12.19
CA ARG A 11 7.01 14.10 12.19
C ARG A 11 6.57 14.93 10.98
N TRP A 12 6.33 14.28 9.84
CA TRP A 12 5.98 14.95 8.59
C TRP A 12 4.48 15.13 8.38
N ARG A 13 3.69 14.94 9.42
CA ARG A 13 2.24 15.16 9.40
C ARG A 13 1.84 16.58 8.96
N TYR A 14 2.68 17.57 9.24
CA TYR A 14 2.42 18.97 8.93
C TYR A 14 2.90 19.42 7.55
N LEU A 15 3.55 18.53 6.78
CA LEU A 15 3.92 18.78 5.40
C LEU A 15 2.73 18.58 4.47
N GLY A 16 2.62 19.43 3.45
CA GLY A 16 1.52 19.37 2.49
C GLY A 16 1.40 18.01 1.79
N PRO A 17 0.18 17.47 1.61
CA PRO A 17 -0.03 16.19 0.97
C PRO A 17 0.38 16.19 -0.52
N VAL A 18 0.35 17.38 -1.17
CA VAL A 18 0.78 17.54 -2.58
C VAL A 18 2.28 17.28 -2.73
N GLU A 19 3.09 17.81 -1.82
CA GLU A 19 4.55 17.65 -1.84
C GLU A 19 4.95 16.18 -1.69
N LYS A 20 4.32 15.49 -0.73
CA LYS A 20 4.51 14.05 -0.49
C LYS A 20 4.03 13.21 -1.66
N GLY A 21 2.84 13.52 -2.21
CA GLY A 21 2.26 12.83 -3.36
C GLY A 21 3.11 12.98 -4.62
N LEU A 22 3.63 14.19 -4.89
CA LEU A 22 4.54 14.47 -5.99
C LEU A 22 5.86 13.69 -5.87
N LEU A 23 6.49 13.74 -4.69
CA LEU A 23 7.71 12.99 -4.43
C LEU A 23 7.50 11.49 -4.62
N THR A 24 6.38 10.97 -4.09
CA THR A 24 6.03 9.55 -4.26
C THR A 24 5.79 9.19 -5.71
N GLY A 25 5.05 10.02 -6.45
CA GLY A 25 4.76 9.79 -7.88
C GLY A 25 6.02 9.75 -8.72
N LEU A 26 6.96 10.70 -8.50
CA LEU A 26 8.25 10.74 -9.19
C LEU A 26 9.15 9.56 -8.79
N ALA A 27 9.20 9.19 -7.51
CA ALA A 27 9.97 8.05 -7.05
C ALA A 27 9.40 6.72 -7.56
N LEU A 28 8.06 6.59 -7.62
CA LEU A 28 7.40 5.42 -8.19
C LEU A 28 7.69 5.28 -9.68
N SER A 29 7.58 6.37 -10.44
CA SER A 29 7.92 6.37 -11.87
C SER A 29 9.41 6.08 -12.10
N ALA A 30 10.30 6.60 -11.26
CA ALA A 30 11.72 6.29 -11.28
C ALA A 30 12.01 4.81 -11.03
N ALA A 31 11.36 4.21 -10.00
CA ALA A 31 11.52 2.79 -9.70
C ALA A 31 11.06 1.90 -10.86
N LEU A 32 9.91 2.22 -11.48
CA LEU A 32 9.37 1.44 -12.59
C LEU A 32 10.15 1.63 -13.90
N ALA A 33 10.65 2.85 -14.15
CA ALA A 33 11.43 3.17 -15.36
C ALA A 33 12.91 2.78 -15.23
N ALA A 34 13.41 2.37 -14.08
CA ALA A 34 14.79 2.01 -13.85
C ALA A 34 15.25 0.92 -14.82
N ARG A 35 16.33 1.17 -15.57
CA ARG A 35 16.88 0.21 -16.54
C ARG A 35 17.90 -0.73 -15.90
N ALA A 36 18.56 -0.30 -14.84
CA ALA A 36 19.51 -1.07 -14.06
C ALA A 36 18.97 -1.39 -12.67
N PRO A 37 19.25 -2.59 -12.09
CA PRO A 37 18.85 -2.94 -10.73
C PRO A 37 19.35 -1.94 -9.69
N LEU A 38 20.56 -1.44 -9.90
CA LEU A 38 21.22 -0.48 -8.99
C LEU A 38 20.42 0.82 -8.88
N ALA A 39 19.86 1.33 -9.98
CA ALA A 39 19.03 2.54 -9.97
C ALA A 39 17.76 2.34 -9.12
N ALA A 40 17.09 1.19 -9.25
CA ALA A 40 15.90 0.88 -8.45
C ALA A 40 16.23 0.69 -6.96
N VAL A 41 17.41 0.12 -6.63
CA VAL A 41 17.91 0.02 -5.25
C VAL A 41 18.18 1.40 -4.65
N VAL A 42 18.73 2.35 -5.42
CA VAL A 42 18.92 3.74 -4.95
C VAL A 42 17.58 4.38 -4.62
N VAL A 43 16.55 4.21 -5.44
CA VAL A 43 15.19 4.69 -5.13
C VAL A 43 14.68 4.07 -3.84
N PHE A 44 14.86 2.76 -3.66
CA PHE A 44 14.47 2.07 -2.41
C PHE A 44 15.17 2.66 -1.19
N VAL A 45 16.50 2.77 -1.22
CA VAL A 45 17.30 3.28 -0.09
C VAL A 45 16.92 4.72 0.23
N PHE A 46 16.72 5.56 -0.77
CA PHE A 46 16.31 6.95 -0.59
C PHE A 46 14.92 7.04 0.07
N MET A 47 13.92 6.33 -0.46
CA MET A 47 12.55 6.38 0.08
C MET A 47 12.44 5.72 1.45
N ALA A 48 13.17 4.62 1.69
CA ALA A 48 13.27 3.99 3.01
C ALA A 48 13.96 4.93 4.02
N GLY A 49 15.04 5.58 3.62
CA GLY A 49 15.74 6.58 4.43
C GLY A 49 14.84 7.75 4.83
N LEU A 50 14.07 8.30 3.87
CA LEU A 50 13.09 9.35 4.17
C LEU A 50 11.98 8.87 5.12
N THR A 51 11.55 7.62 5.00
CA THR A 51 10.51 7.04 5.85
C THR A 51 11.02 6.82 7.28
N VAL A 52 12.21 6.25 7.43
CA VAL A 52 12.76 5.90 8.74
C VAL A 52 13.35 7.12 9.45
N PHE A 53 14.24 7.86 8.79
CA PHE A 53 14.94 9.00 9.41
C PHE A 53 14.12 10.29 9.32
N GLY A 54 13.47 10.57 8.20
CA GLY A 54 12.68 11.78 7.98
C GLY A 54 11.39 11.77 8.80
N ALA A 55 10.54 10.75 8.61
CA ALA A 55 9.28 10.62 9.30
C ALA A 55 9.41 10.02 10.72
N ARG A 56 10.59 9.55 11.12
CA ARG A 56 10.90 8.88 12.41
C ARG A 56 10.04 7.66 12.67
N ILE A 57 9.84 6.84 11.66
CA ILE A 57 9.12 5.58 11.79
C ILE A 57 10.10 4.50 12.26
N PRO A 58 9.77 3.68 13.29
CA PRO A 58 10.66 2.64 13.78
C PRO A 58 11.05 1.66 12.68
N LEU A 59 12.36 1.45 12.47
CA LEU A 59 12.90 0.56 11.43
C LEU A 59 12.29 -0.84 11.50
N LEU A 60 12.12 -1.38 12.71
CA LEU A 60 11.55 -2.71 12.91
C LEU A 60 10.11 -2.81 12.38
N SER A 61 9.30 -1.76 12.58
CA SER A 61 7.92 -1.70 12.05
C SER A 61 7.91 -1.57 10.54
N TYR A 62 8.82 -0.78 9.97
CA TYR A 62 8.99 -0.64 8.54
C TYR A 62 9.40 -1.97 7.88
N LEU A 63 10.38 -2.67 8.43
CA LEU A 63 10.81 -3.99 7.96
C LEU A 63 9.69 -5.03 8.05
N ARG A 64 8.91 -5.05 9.14
CA ARG A 64 7.76 -5.96 9.26
C ARG A 64 6.71 -5.71 8.18
N LEU A 65 6.46 -4.47 7.82
CA LEU A 65 5.54 -4.12 6.74
C LEU A 65 6.11 -4.54 5.39
N LEU A 66 7.42 -4.39 5.19
CA LEU A 66 8.09 -4.76 3.94
C LEU A 66 8.13 -6.30 3.75
N LEU A 67 8.16 -7.08 4.83
CA LEU A 67 8.07 -8.54 4.76
C LEU A 67 6.72 -9.03 4.20
N LEU A 68 5.66 -8.24 4.35
CA LEU A 68 4.32 -8.63 3.89
C LEU A 68 4.27 -8.88 2.36
N PRO A 69 4.73 -7.97 1.49
CA PRO A 69 4.83 -8.23 0.05
C PRO A 69 6.06 -9.07 -0.34
N ALA A 70 7.08 -9.18 0.52
CA ALA A 70 8.34 -9.84 0.19
C ALA A 70 8.15 -11.32 -0.20
N GLY A 71 7.28 -12.05 0.50
CA GLY A 71 7.00 -13.45 0.19
C GLY A 71 6.44 -13.63 -1.23
N PHE A 72 5.49 -12.78 -1.61
CA PHE A 72 4.92 -12.78 -2.96
C PHE A 72 5.96 -12.37 -4.03
N LEU A 73 6.76 -11.35 -3.73
CA LEU A 73 7.81 -10.88 -4.63
C LEU A 73 8.87 -11.96 -4.86
N LEU A 74 9.32 -12.65 -3.81
CA LEU A 74 10.28 -13.73 -3.91
C LEU A 74 9.74 -14.91 -4.74
N ALA A 75 8.47 -15.28 -4.55
CA ALA A 75 7.84 -16.33 -5.34
C ALA A 75 7.75 -15.95 -6.83
N GLY A 76 7.38 -14.70 -7.14
CA GLY A 76 7.34 -14.20 -8.52
C GLY A 76 8.71 -14.13 -9.18
N VAL A 77 9.72 -13.67 -8.45
CA VAL A 77 11.11 -13.59 -8.92
C VAL A 77 11.70 -15.00 -9.12
N ALA A 78 11.40 -15.95 -8.23
CA ALA A 78 11.81 -17.33 -8.41
C ALA A 78 11.23 -17.93 -9.71
N GLY A 79 9.96 -17.62 -10.03
CA GLY A 79 9.36 -18.04 -11.30
C GLY A 79 10.02 -17.45 -12.54
N LEU A 80 10.55 -16.22 -12.46
CA LEU A 80 11.31 -15.60 -13.56
C LEU A 80 12.75 -16.13 -13.69
N ALA A 81 13.37 -16.45 -12.55
CA ALA A 81 14.74 -16.98 -12.53
C ALA A 81 14.81 -18.44 -12.99
N LEU A 82 13.72 -19.19 -12.84
CA LEU A 82 13.64 -20.60 -13.17
C LEU A 82 12.96 -20.78 -14.54
N SER A 83 13.64 -21.45 -15.47
CA SER A 83 13.10 -21.82 -16.78
C SER A 83 13.00 -23.33 -16.88
N PHE A 84 11.88 -23.83 -17.41
CA PHE A 84 11.66 -25.26 -17.65
C PHE A 84 12.02 -25.69 -19.09
N THR A 85 12.34 -24.74 -19.96
CA THR A 85 12.45 -24.99 -21.41
C THR A 85 13.86 -24.78 -21.96
N GLY A 86 14.89 -24.65 -21.14
CA GLY A 86 16.28 -24.48 -21.51
C GLY A 86 16.90 -23.22 -20.91
N GLY A 87 18.18 -23.32 -20.54
CA GLY A 87 19.01 -22.26 -19.99
C GLY A 87 20.46 -22.70 -19.93
N ASP A 88 21.35 -21.73 -19.71
CA ASP A 88 22.82 -21.98 -19.72
C ASP A 88 23.30 -22.73 -18.48
N ILE A 89 22.50 -22.71 -17.39
CA ILE A 89 22.88 -23.31 -16.09
C ILE A 89 21.81 -24.31 -15.69
N LEU A 90 22.17 -25.58 -15.60
CA LEU A 90 21.29 -26.64 -15.12
C LEU A 90 21.35 -26.66 -13.60
N LEU A 91 20.23 -26.33 -12.92
CA LEU A 91 20.16 -26.28 -11.47
C LEU A 91 19.79 -27.62 -10.86
N TRP A 92 18.81 -28.32 -11.42
CA TRP A 92 18.33 -29.60 -10.92
C TRP A 92 17.61 -30.39 -12.00
N THR A 93 17.82 -31.69 -12.01
CA THR A 93 17.02 -32.67 -12.78
C THR A 93 16.17 -33.47 -11.80
N LEU A 94 14.85 -33.47 -11.95
CA LEU A 94 14.00 -34.36 -11.17
C LEU A 94 14.14 -35.80 -11.68
N PRO A 95 14.67 -36.73 -10.87
CA PRO A 95 14.80 -38.12 -11.26
C PRO A 95 13.42 -38.73 -11.49
N GLY A 96 13.17 -39.22 -12.71
CA GLY A 96 11.92 -39.93 -13.07
C GLY A 96 10.90 -39.16 -13.89
N THR A 97 10.99 -37.83 -14.02
CA THR A 97 9.97 -37.02 -14.75
C THR A 97 10.52 -36.36 -16.03
N GLY A 98 11.82 -36.40 -16.26
CA GLY A 98 12.47 -35.72 -17.39
C GLY A 98 12.41 -34.17 -17.33
N LEU A 99 11.89 -33.61 -16.26
CA LEU A 99 11.82 -32.16 -16.04
C LEU A 99 13.15 -31.66 -15.49
N SER A 100 13.81 -30.81 -16.25
CA SER A 100 15.05 -30.13 -15.86
C SER A 100 14.75 -28.66 -15.59
N VAL A 101 15.23 -28.17 -14.47
CA VAL A 101 15.10 -26.74 -14.08
C VAL A 101 16.39 -26.06 -14.50
N PHE A 102 16.28 -25.11 -15.41
CA PHE A 102 17.38 -24.32 -15.92
C PHE A 102 17.34 -22.90 -15.38
N SER A 103 18.47 -22.26 -15.30
CA SER A 103 18.56 -20.79 -15.10
C SER A 103 19.39 -20.22 -16.26
N SER A 104 19.01 -19.02 -16.70
CA SER A 104 19.77 -18.25 -17.66
C SER A 104 20.34 -17.01 -17.00
N HIS A 105 21.55 -16.58 -17.38
CA HIS A 105 22.12 -15.31 -16.92
C HIS A 105 21.19 -14.14 -17.22
N ALA A 106 20.53 -14.12 -18.39
CA ALA A 106 19.53 -13.12 -18.75
C ALA A 106 18.28 -13.19 -17.85
N GLY A 107 17.80 -14.40 -17.53
CA GLY A 107 16.67 -14.61 -16.62
C GLY A 107 16.98 -14.14 -15.19
N LEU A 108 18.19 -14.43 -14.71
CA LEU A 108 18.63 -14.00 -13.37
C LEU A 108 18.74 -12.47 -13.28
N TYR A 109 19.27 -11.82 -14.31
CA TYR A 109 19.36 -10.37 -14.39
C TYR A 109 17.95 -9.73 -14.43
N GLN A 110 17.04 -10.25 -15.24
CA GLN A 110 15.66 -9.79 -15.29
C GLN A 110 14.93 -9.99 -13.95
N ALA A 111 15.11 -11.14 -13.31
CA ALA A 111 14.56 -11.44 -12.00
C ALA A 111 15.06 -10.44 -10.94
N LEU A 112 16.36 -10.12 -10.93
CA LEU A 112 16.95 -9.12 -10.04
C LEU A 112 16.41 -7.71 -10.33
N LEU A 113 16.28 -7.35 -11.61
CA LEU A 113 15.74 -6.06 -12.02
C LEU A 113 14.29 -5.90 -11.58
N VAL A 114 13.45 -6.91 -11.80
CA VAL A 114 12.04 -6.90 -11.39
C VAL A 114 11.92 -6.82 -9.87
N LEU A 115 12.74 -7.58 -9.12
CA LEU A 115 12.79 -7.52 -7.67
C LEU A 115 13.14 -6.12 -7.17
N ALA A 116 14.20 -5.53 -7.71
CA ALA A 116 14.65 -4.20 -7.31
C ALA A 116 13.60 -3.13 -7.61
N ARG A 117 12.98 -3.15 -8.81
CA ARG A 117 11.87 -2.26 -9.19
C ARG A 117 10.69 -2.41 -8.25
N SER A 118 10.28 -3.64 -7.94
CA SER A 118 9.13 -3.92 -7.08
C SER A 118 9.37 -3.43 -5.65
N ILE A 119 10.55 -3.67 -5.07
CA ILE A 119 10.90 -3.20 -3.74
C ILE A 119 10.98 -1.67 -3.70
N GLY A 120 11.56 -1.03 -4.73
CA GLY A 120 11.60 0.42 -4.85
C GLY A 120 10.19 1.05 -4.94
N ALA A 121 9.31 0.46 -5.76
CA ALA A 121 7.92 0.89 -5.88
C ALA A 121 7.14 0.72 -4.56
N VAL A 122 7.30 -0.41 -3.88
CA VAL A 122 6.68 -0.66 -2.56
C VAL A 122 7.18 0.35 -1.52
N ALA A 123 8.46 0.68 -1.51
CA ALA A 123 9.02 1.68 -0.60
C ALA A 123 8.43 3.07 -0.84
N ALA A 124 8.25 3.48 -2.11
CA ALA A 124 7.61 4.74 -2.46
C ALA A 124 6.14 4.78 -2.00
N LEU A 125 5.38 3.70 -2.21
CA LEU A 125 3.99 3.61 -1.75
C LEU A 125 3.89 3.59 -0.22
N TYR A 126 4.77 2.88 0.48
CA TYR A 126 4.80 2.88 1.95
C TYR A 126 5.19 4.23 2.52
N PHE A 127 6.09 4.97 1.87
CA PHE A 127 6.35 6.34 2.27
C PHE A 127 5.06 7.17 2.29
N LEU A 128 4.26 7.14 1.22
CA LEU A 128 2.99 7.87 1.17
C LEU A 128 2.00 7.36 2.22
N ALA A 129 1.80 6.05 2.32
CA ALA A 129 0.82 5.43 3.23
C ALA A 129 1.15 5.65 4.71
N LEU A 130 2.45 5.72 5.07
CA LEU A 130 2.91 5.92 6.45
C LEU A 130 3.06 7.39 6.84
N THR A 131 3.17 8.30 5.88
CA THR A 131 3.36 9.74 6.16
C THR A 131 2.13 10.59 5.94
N THR A 132 1.13 10.07 5.20
CA THR A 132 -0.04 10.85 4.78
C THR A 132 -1.33 10.16 5.24
N PRO A 133 -2.15 10.77 6.11
CA PRO A 133 -3.46 10.24 6.47
C PRO A 133 -4.37 10.08 5.26
N MET A 134 -5.28 9.09 5.29
CA MET A 134 -6.21 8.82 4.17
C MET A 134 -7.06 10.03 3.81
N THR A 135 -7.48 10.82 4.78
CA THR A 135 -8.24 12.06 4.56
C THR A 135 -7.49 13.09 3.72
N GLU A 136 -6.17 13.17 3.88
CA GLU A 136 -5.30 14.06 3.09
C GLU A 136 -5.07 13.51 1.68
N ILE A 137 -4.99 12.18 1.53
CA ILE A 137 -4.92 11.53 0.22
C ILE A 137 -6.19 11.82 -0.58
N ILE A 138 -7.37 11.79 0.06
CA ILE A 138 -8.65 12.15 -0.59
C ILE A 138 -8.63 13.62 -1.04
N GLY A 139 -8.10 14.53 -0.21
CA GLY A 139 -7.90 15.94 -0.59
C GLY A 139 -6.95 16.10 -1.80
N LEU A 140 -5.90 15.26 -1.89
CA LEU A 140 -5.01 15.23 -3.04
C LEU A 140 -5.75 14.76 -4.32
N LEU A 141 -6.56 13.71 -4.23
CA LEU A 141 -7.37 13.19 -5.32
C LEU A 141 -8.39 14.23 -5.83
N ARG A 142 -8.94 15.05 -4.92
CA ARG A 142 -9.81 16.18 -5.29
C ARG A 142 -9.09 17.18 -6.18
N ARG A 143 -7.82 17.48 -5.88
CA ARG A 143 -7.00 18.37 -6.72
C ARG A 143 -6.66 17.76 -8.08
N LEU A 144 -6.65 16.44 -8.18
CA LEU A 144 -6.50 15.69 -9.44
C LEU A 144 -7.83 15.60 -10.24
N ARG A 145 -8.88 16.34 -9.81
CA ARG A 145 -10.20 16.41 -10.44
C ARG A 145 -10.95 15.06 -10.45
N VAL A 146 -10.72 14.21 -9.46
CA VAL A 146 -11.56 13.01 -9.28
C VAL A 146 -12.99 13.45 -8.99
N PRO A 147 -14.02 12.78 -9.56
CA PRO A 147 -15.43 13.14 -9.34
C PRO A 147 -15.81 13.19 -7.86
N ALA A 148 -16.59 14.20 -7.47
CA ALA A 148 -16.98 14.46 -6.09
C ALA A 148 -17.65 13.23 -5.43
N LEU A 149 -18.53 12.54 -6.15
CA LEU A 149 -19.22 11.34 -5.69
C LEU A 149 -18.25 10.25 -5.22
N LEU A 150 -17.15 10.01 -5.97
CA LEU A 150 -16.14 9.01 -5.57
C LEU A 150 -15.43 9.41 -4.28
N LEU A 151 -15.09 10.69 -4.14
CA LEU A 151 -14.43 11.23 -2.95
C LEU A 151 -15.32 11.10 -1.71
N GLU A 152 -16.61 11.39 -1.86
CA GLU A 152 -17.61 11.21 -0.80
C GLU A 152 -17.72 9.75 -0.37
N LEU A 153 -17.84 8.84 -1.34
CA LEU A 153 -17.86 7.41 -1.05
C LEU A 153 -16.60 6.95 -0.33
N MET A 154 -15.42 7.46 -0.74
CA MET A 154 -14.15 7.15 -0.06
C MET A 154 -14.12 7.64 1.39
N VAL A 155 -14.57 8.87 1.67
CA VAL A 155 -14.65 9.41 3.04
C VAL A 155 -15.59 8.59 3.90
N LEU A 156 -16.80 8.31 3.39
CA LEU A 156 -17.80 7.51 4.09
C LEU A 156 -17.30 6.09 4.35
N ALA A 157 -16.76 5.43 3.32
CA ALA A 157 -16.21 4.08 3.45
C ALA A 157 -15.06 4.03 4.47
N TYR A 158 -14.12 4.96 4.41
CA TYR A 158 -13.00 5.03 5.35
C TYR A 158 -13.47 5.13 6.80
N ARG A 159 -14.44 6.01 7.08
CA ARG A 159 -15.02 6.14 8.41
C ARG A 159 -15.74 4.87 8.87
N GLN A 160 -16.44 4.18 7.97
CA GLN A 160 -17.19 2.98 8.30
C GLN A 160 -16.30 1.76 8.56
N ILE A 161 -15.11 1.68 7.92
CA ILE A 161 -14.17 0.56 8.12
C ILE A 161 -13.85 0.36 9.61
N PHE A 162 -13.55 1.42 10.36
CA PHE A 162 -13.20 1.31 11.78
C PHE A 162 -14.37 0.84 12.62
N ILE A 163 -15.58 1.30 12.33
CA ILE A 163 -16.81 0.90 13.04
C ILE A 163 -17.07 -0.59 12.77
N PHE A 164 -16.96 -1.03 11.53
CA PHE A 164 -17.19 -2.43 11.17
C PHE A 164 -16.14 -3.37 11.75
N LEU A 165 -14.87 -2.95 11.77
CA LEU A 165 -13.80 -3.71 12.43
C LEU A 165 -14.06 -3.87 13.95
N GLN A 166 -14.58 -2.85 14.59
CA GLN A 166 -14.96 -2.92 16.01
C GLN A 166 -16.11 -3.92 16.20
N ILE A 167 -17.19 -3.77 15.44
CA ILE A 167 -18.34 -4.69 15.49
C ILE A 167 -17.91 -6.13 15.22
N ALA A 168 -17.08 -6.35 14.20
CA ALA A 168 -16.57 -7.67 13.87
C ALA A 168 -15.76 -8.30 15.02
N ARG A 169 -14.93 -7.50 15.71
CA ARG A 169 -14.18 -7.95 16.89
C ARG A 169 -15.10 -8.34 18.06
N GLU A 170 -16.12 -7.52 18.35
CA GLU A 170 -17.08 -7.78 19.41
C GLU A 170 -17.88 -9.05 19.12
N MET A 171 -18.35 -9.23 17.88
CA MET A 171 -19.06 -10.44 17.45
C MET A 171 -18.16 -11.67 17.52
N ARG A 172 -16.90 -11.56 17.06
CA ARG A 172 -15.93 -12.67 17.16
C ARG A 172 -15.66 -13.05 18.60
N LEU A 173 -15.52 -12.08 19.49
CA LEU A 173 -15.33 -12.33 20.93
C LEU A 173 -16.53 -13.07 21.52
N ALA A 174 -17.76 -12.62 21.21
CA ALA A 174 -18.99 -13.29 21.66
C ALA A 174 -19.15 -14.73 21.11
N GLN A 175 -18.68 -14.98 19.89
CA GLN A 175 -18.66 -16.34 19.33
C GLN A 175 -17.57 -17.19 19.97
N ALA A 176 -16.40 -16.62 20.24
CA ALA A 176 -15.29 -17.34 20.90
C ALA A 176 -15.66 -17.79 22.31
N SER A 177 -16.35 -16.96 23.10
CA SER A 177 -16.83 -17.32 24.44
C SER A 177 -17.88 -18.44 24.44
N ARG A 178 -18.51 -18.71 23.28
CA ARG A 178 -19.44 -19.82 23.06
C ARG A 178 -18.81 -21.02 22.36
N LEU A 179 -17.48 -21.14 22.38
CA LEU A 179 -16.70 -22.20 21.72
C LEU A 179 -16.92 -22.26 20.19
N GLY A 180 -17.30 -21.14 19.55
CA GLY A 180 -17.58 -21.07 18.12
C GLY A 180 -16.35 -21.33 17.24
N TYR A 181 -15.15 -21.32 17.79
CA TYR A 181 -13.88 -21.55 17.09
C TYR A 181 -13.12 -22.79 17.65
N ALA A 182 -13.78 -23.66 18.40
CA ALA A 182 -13.14 -24.82 19.01
C ALA A 182 -12.75 -25.90 17.99
N THR A 183 -13.51 -26.03 16.89
CA THR A 183 -13.24 -26.98 15.81
C THR A 183 -13.22 -26.24 14.46
N THR A 184 -12.59 -26.85 13.45
CA THR A 184 -12.56 -26.28 12.09
C THR A 184 -13.96 -26.08 11.51
N GLY A 185 -14.87 -27.07 11.68
CA GLY A 185 -16.26 -26.98 11.25
C GLY A 185 -17.03 -25.86 11.92
N ASN A 186 -16.90 -25.72 13.24
CA ASN A 186 -17.51 -24.62 13.99
C ASN A 186 -16.93 -23.27 13.56
N SER A 187 -15.62 -23.20 13.28
CA SER A 187 -14.97 -21.98 12.80
C SER A 187 -15.56 -21.50 11.48
N PHE A 188 -15.74 -22.38 10.49
CA PHE A 188 -16.37 -22.01 9.22
C PHE A 188 -17.82 -21.55 9.41
N ARG A 189 -18.60 -22.26 10.24
CA ARG A 189 -19.97 -21.86 10.55
C ARG A 189 -20.02 -20.50 11.25
N SER A 190 -19.16 -20.28 12.24
CA SER A 190 -19.05 -19.02 12.98
C SER A 190 -18.66 -17.86 12.05
N LEU A 191 -17.70 -18.06 11.14
CA LEU A 191 -17.33 -17.07 10.13
C LEU A 191 -18.48 -16.74 9.18
N GLY A 192 -19.25 -17.75 8.72
CA GLY A 192 -20.43 -17.54 7.91
C GLY A 192 -21.49 -16.70 8.62
N VAL A 193 -21.81 -17.05 9.88
CA VAL A 193 -22.76 -16.28 10.72
C VAL A 193 -22.25 -14.86 11.00
N LEU A 194 -20.95 -14.70 11.24
CA LEU A 194 -20.32 -13.39 11.43
C LEU A 194 -20.49 -12.53 10.17
N GLY A 195 -20.18 -13.08 9.00
CA GLY A 195 -20.32 -12.38 7.72
C GLY A 195 -21.76 -11.95 7.43
N ALA A 196 -22.73 -12.85 7.63
CA ALA A 196 -24.16 -12.56 7.43
C ALA A 196 -24.67 -11.46 8.37
N ASN A 197 -24.34 -11.55 9.66
CA ASN A 197 -24.75 -10.55 10.63
C ASN A 197 -24.03 -9.20 10.43
N LEU A 198 -22.75 -9.22 10.01
CA LEU A 198 -22.02 -8.01 9.68
C LEU A 198 -22.67 -7.31 8.49
N TYR A 199 -23.05 -8.05 7.43
CA TYR A 199 -23.78 -7.51 6.28
C TYR A 199 -25.09 -6.84 6.70
N LEU A 200 -25.90 -7.50 7.50
CA LEU A 200 -27.17 -6.95 8.00
C LEU A 200 -26.93 -5.65 8.79
N ARG A 201 -25.94 -5.61 9.67
CA ARG A 201 -25.57 -4.40 10.41
C ARG A 201 -25.08 -3.28 9.52
N VAL A 202 -24.27 -3.59 8.51
CA VAL A 202 -23.80 -2.62 7.49
C VAL A 202 -24.99 -2.01 6.76
N HIS A 203 -25.93 -2.85 6.31
CA HIS A 203 -27.11 -2.40 5.60
C HIS A 203 -28.02 -1.50 6.47
N GLN A 204 -28.30 -1.92 7.71
CA GLN A 204 -29.07 -1.10 8.66
C GLN A 204 -28.36 0.22 8.94
N ARG A 205 -27.05 0.20 9.14
CA ARG A 205 -26.24 1.41 9.39
C ARG A 205 -26.27 2.38 8.22
N SER A 206 -26.18 1.85 7.00
CA SER A 206 -26.27 2.65 5.76
C SER A 206 -27.63 3.35 5.67
N GLN A 207 -28.74 2.65 5.94
CA GLN A 207 -30.07 3.26 5.95
C GLN A 207 -30.21 4.36 7.02
N MET A 208 -29.71 4.10 8.24
CA MET A 208 -29.74 5.11 9.32
C MET A 208 -28.89 6.34 8.93
N LEU A 209 -27.72 6.14 8.34
CA LEU A 209 -26.84 7.22 7.88
C LEU A 209 -27.54 8.05 6.81
N HIS A 210 -28.15 7.41 5.81
CA HIS A 210 -28.89 8.10 4.76
C HIS A 210 -30.03 8.94 5.33
N ARG A 211 -30.88 8.38 6.18
CA ARG A 211 -31.97 9.10 6.84
C ARG A 211 -31.44 10.30 7.65
N SER A 212 -30.34 10.11 8.38
CA SER A 212 -29.70 11.19 9.17
C SER A 212 -29.12 12.30 8.28
N LEU A 213 -28.60 11.99 7.12
CA LEU A 213 -28.09 12.97 6.16
C LEU A 213 -29.24 13.76 5.54
N VAL A 214 -30.29 13.08 5.09
CA VAL A 214 -31.48 13.73 4.50
C VAL A 214 -32.13 14.68 5.51
N SER A 215 -32.27 14.27 6.78
CA SER A 215 -32.82 15.14 7.83
C SER A 215 -31.94 16.37 8.15
N ARG A 216 -30.69 16.39 7.71
CA ARG A 216 -29.75 17.53 7.85
C ARG A 216 -29.62 18.35 6.57
N GLY A 217 -30.50 18.14 5.58
CA GLY A 217 -30.46 18.89 4.32
C GLY A 217 -29.38 18.45 3.36
N TYR A 218 -29.03 17.15 3.35
CA TYR A 218 -28.08 16.60 2.38
C TYR A 218 -28.67 16.64 0.97
N GLU A 219 -28.03 17.40 0.11
CA GLU A 219 -28.36 17.61 -1.32
C GLU A 219 -27.19 17.12 -2.19
N ASP A 220 -26.83 15.83 -2.07
CA ASP A 220 -25.79 15.17 -2.89
C ASP A 220 -24.39 15.84 -2.89
N ASP A 221 -24.07 16.65 -1.87
CA ASP A 221 -22.73 17.23 -1.66
C ASP A 221 -22.34 17.18 -0.17
N LEU A 222 -21.45 16.25 0.18
CA LEU A 222 -20.86 16.16 1.52
C LEU A 222 -19.62 17.06 1.59
N ARG A 223 -19.77 18.21 2.23
CA ARG A 223 -18.65 19.12 2.52
C ARG A 223 -17.95 18.70 3.79
N TRP A 224 -16.67 18.39 3.70
CA TRP A 224 -15.82 18.18 4.88
C TRP A 224 -14.77 19.28 4.96
N LEU A 225 -14.38 19.62 6.20
CA LEU A 225 -13.32 20.58 6.45
C LEU A 225 -11.96 19.95 6.05
N GLU A 226 -11.40 20.45 4.97
CA GLU A 226 -10.02 20.16 4.61
C GLU A 226 -9.08 20.93 5.55
N ARG A 227 -8.01 20.27 5.96
CA ARG A 227 -6.99 20.93 6.74
C ARG A 227 -6.15 21.79 5.80
N ASP A 228 -6.07 23.08 6.08
CA ASP A 228 -5.20 23.99 5.35
C ASP A 228 -3.75 23.75 5.73
N TYR A 229 -2.93 23.50 4.72
CA TYR A 229 -1.49 23.38 4.86
C TYR A 229 -0.81 24.62 4.30
N PRO A 230 0.12 25.23 5.04
CA PRO A 230 0.90 26.33 4.50
C PRO A 230 1.69 25.83 3.29
N ARG A 231 1.42 26.43 2.12
CA ARG A 231 2.18 26.12 0.91
C ARG A 231 3.62 26.61 1.10
N SER A 232 4.56 25.68 1.18
CA SER A 232 5.99 25.98 1.21
C SER A 232 6.59 25.68 -0.16
N ASN A 233 6.86 26.75 -0.93
CA ASN A 233 7.52 26.60 -2.23
C ASN A 233 8.86 25.88 -2.11
N ARG A 234 9.56 26.02 -0.98
CA ARG A 234 10.82 25.32 -0.70
C ARG A 234 10.63 23.81 -0.64
N ASN A 235 9.60 23.33 0.05
CA ASN A 235 9.35 21.89 0.17
C ASN A 235 8.88 21.29 -1.16
N LEU A 236 8.10 22.05 -1.93
CA LEU A 236 7.71 21.66 -3.28
C LEU A 236 8.93 21.52 -4.21
N LEU A 237 9.83 22.50 -4.18
CA LEU A 237 11.08 22.44 -4.94
C LEU A 237 11.94 21.24 -4.52
N LEU A 238 12.10 21.00 -3.22
CA LEU A 238 12.81 19.82 -2.71
C LEU A 238 12.20 18.50 -3.17
N ALA A 239 10.87 18.40 -3.21
CA ALA A 239 10.18 17.22 -3.71
C ALA A 239 10.40 17.01 -5.22
N ILE A 240 10.35 18.10 -6.01
CA ILE A 240 10.59 18.05 -7.46
C ILE A 240 12.07 17.72 -7.74
N PHE A 241 13.01 18.39 -7.09
CA PHE A 241 14.44 18.13 -7.29
C PHE A 241 14.83 16.72 -6.82
N GLY A 242 14.37 16.30 -5.64
CA GLY A 242 14.66 14.97 -5.11
C GLY A 242 14.04 13.85 -5.96
N GLY A 243 12.76 13.98 -6.32
CA GLY A 243 12.11 13.00 -7.18
C GLY A 243 12.60 13.04 -8.63
N GLY A 244 12.85 14.25 -9.16
CA GLY A 244 13.39 14.46 -10.51
C GLY A 244 14.80 13.90 -10.66
N SER A 245 15.68 14.10 -9.66
CA SER A 245 17.03 13.51 -9.68
C SER A 245 17.01 11.99 -9.66
N LEU A 246 16.09 11.38 -8.90
CA LEU A 246 15.89 9.93 -8.92
C LEU A 246 15.42 9.42 -10.30
N LEU A 247 14.50 10.14 -10.93
CA LEU A 247 14.00 9.78 -12.25
C LEU A 247 15.10 9.91 -13.31
N LEU A 248 15.86 10.99 -13.30
CA LEU A 248 16.99 11.18 -14.21
C LEU A 248 18.07 10.09 -14.01
N LEU A 249 18.39 9.78 -12.77
CA LEU A 249 19.31 8.69 -12.45
C LEU A 249 18.82 7.34 -12.95
N ALA A 250 17.52 7.06 -12.81
CA ALA A 250 16.89 5.83 -13.26
C ALA A 250 16.91 5.68 -14.79
N LEU A 251 16.84 6.81 -15.54
CA LEU A 251 16.86 6.82 -17.00
C LEU A 251 18.28 6.84 -17.59
N LEU A 252 19.23 7.50 -16.91
CA LEU A 252 20.60 7.69 -17.38
C LEU A 252 21.52 6.50 -17.06
N MET A 253 21.22 5.72 -16.03
CA MET A 253 22.02 4.51 -15.75
C MET A 253 21.86 3.50 -16.88
N PRO A 254 22.96 3.17 -17.59
CA PRO A 254 22.93 2.15 -18.62
C PRO A 254 22.67 0.76 -18.00
N VAL A 255 22.21 -0.16 -18.82
CA VAL A 255 21.97 -1.57 -18.48
C VAL A 255 23.27 -2.28 -18.17
#